data_b0615824658bdba8b539d431720136d0
#
_entry.id   b0615824658bdba8b539d431720136d0
#
_cell.length_a   1.000
_cell.length_b   1.000
_cell.length_c   1.000
_cell.angle_alpha   90.00
_cell.angle_beta   90.00
_cell.angle_gamma   90.00
#
_symmetry.space_group_name_H-M   'P 1'
#
loop_
_entity.id
_entity.type
_entity.pdbx_description
1 polymer ?
#
loop_
_entity_poly.entity_id
_entity_poly.type
_entity_poly.pdbx_seq_one_letter_code
_entity_poly.pdbx_strand_id
1 'polypeptide(L)'
;SKIFEVTFNKTDSPLTKEEIANGFYNHDALAPTVSDIIDDYIIEKGSKGKGKIIANFGVGTNHIDLDSCKKNNVLVTNTPDVLTNATADLTILLMLMVSRRTREGESELRSGLWKGWSPTHLMGSQMSDKVLGIIGMGRIGQAVARRAYLGFNMKIIFFNRSKISKKLGFQSKQVNSLKELCE
;
A
#
# COMPACT_ATOMS: atom_id res chain seq x y z
N SER A 1 -0.29 -23.25 -15.11
CA SER A 1 -0.83 -22.89 -16.43
C SER A 1 0.22 -23.19 -17.48
N LYS A 2 -0.16 -23.93 -18.54
CA LYS A 2 0.76 -24.27 -19.65
C LYS A 2 0.80 -23.18 -20.74
N ILE A 3 0.40 -21.94 -20.43
CA ILE A 3 0.31 -20.84 -21.40
C ILE A 3 1.66 -20.10 -21.50
N PHE A 4 2.41 -20.05 -20.40
CA PHE A 4 3.70 -19.36 -20.35
C PHE A 4 4.80 -20.29 -19.85
N GLU A 5 6.00 -20.15 -20.42
CA GLU A 5 7.23 -20.65 -19.83
C GLU A 5 7.70 -19.61 -18.80
N VAL A 6 7.84 -20.03 -17.54
CA VAL A 6 8.10 -19.12 -16.44
C VAL A 6 9.41 -19.49 -15.76
N THR A 7 10.31 -18.51 -15.67
CA THR A 7 11.54 -18.58 -14.87
C THR A 7 11.30 -17.84 -13.55
N PHE A 8 11.47 -18.51 -12.42
CA PHE A 8 11.29 -17.92 -11.09
C PHE A 8 12.63 -17.60 -10.44
N ASN A 9 12.63 -16.55 -9.63
CA ASN A 9 13.64 -16.42 -8.58
C ASN A 9 13.47 -17.59 -7.59
N LYS A 10 14.48 -18.43 -7.46
CA LYS A 10 14.44 -19.64 -6.61
C LYS A 10 14.83 -19.37 -5.16
N THR A 11 15.21 -18.14 -4.85
CA THR A 11 15.62 -17.72 -3.50
C THR A 11 14.67 -16.64 -3.00
N ASP A 12 14.51 -16.53 -1.68
CA ASP A 12 13.78 -15.41 -1.06
C ASP A 12 14.62 -14.12 -0.98
N SER A 13 15.81 -14.12 -1.60
CA SER A 13 16.67 -12.94 -1.68
C SER A 13 16.32 -12.10 -2.90
N PRO A 14 16.31 -10.77 -2.80
CA PRO A 14 16.13 -9.90 -3.94
C PRO A 14 17.20 -10.16 -5.02
N LEU A 15 16.79 -10.13 -6.28
CA LEU A 15 17.73 -10.17 -7.40
C LEU A 15 18.52 -8.86 -7.48
N THR A 16 19.74 -8.97 -7.95
CA THR A 16 20.54 -7.79 -8.29
C THR A 16 19.98 -7.09 -9.53
N LYS A 17 20.29 -5.81 -9.67
CA LYS A 17 19.92 -5.02 -10.85
C LYS A 17 20.32 -5.71 -12.17
N GLU A 18 21.52 -6.30 -12.20
CA GLU A 18 22.04 -6.97 -13.38
C GLU A 18 21.30 -8.28 -13.69
N GLU A 19 20.91 -9.05 -12.67
CA GLU A 19 20.10 -10.26 -12.84
C GLU A 19 18.71 -9.92 -13.37
N ILE A 20 18.07 -8.86 -12.86
CA ILE A 20 16.78 -8.38 -13.36
C ILE A 20 16.89 -7.94 -14.81
N ALA A 21 17.93 -7.16 -15.14
CA ALA A 21 18.16 -6.67 -16.50
C ALA A 21 18.42 -7.82 -17.50
N ASN A 22 19.21 -8.81 -17.12
CA ASN A 22 19.46 -10.02 -17.90
C ASN A 22 18.19 -10.88 -18.03
N GLY A 23 17.42 -11.00 -16.95
CA GLY A 23 16.11 -11.66 -16.95
C GLY A 23 15.19 -11.01 -17.98
N PHE A 24 15.06 -9.69 -17.96
CA PHE A 24 14.20 -8.96 -18.89
C PHE A 24 14.72 -9.01 -20.34
N TYR A 25 16.05 -9.03 -20.55
CA TYR A 25 16.64 -9.19 -21.87
C TYR A 25 16.28 -10.53 -22.52
N ASN A 26 16.23 -11.61 -21.74
CA ASN A 26 16.03 -12.97 -22.22
C ASN A 26 14.56 -13.44 -22.25
N HIS A 27 13.63 -12.69 -21.66
CA HIS A 27 12.20 -13.03 -21.56
C HIS A 27 11.32 -11.91 -22.12
N ASP A 28 10.16 -12.29 -22.66
CA ASP A 28 9.20 -11.33 -23.23
C ASP A 28 8.53 -10.47 -22.16
N ALA A 29 8.41 -10.99 -20.92
CA ALA A 29 7.79 -10.30 -19.81
C ALA A 29 8.65 -10.37 -18.52
N LEU A 30 8.62 -9.29 -17.76
CA LEU A 30 9.15 -9.22 -16.40
C LEU A 30 7.99 -9.02 -15.42
N ALA A 31 7.92 -9.83 -14.38
CA ALA A 31 6.94 -9.67 -13.30
C ALA A 31 7.64 -9.27 -11.98
N PRO A 32 7.94 -7.97 -11.80
CA PRO A 32 8.61 -7.48 -10.60
C PRO A 32 7.63 -7.32 -9.44
N THR A 33 8.18 -7.25 -8.23
CA THR A 33 7.48 -6.83 -7.02
C THR A 33 7.69 -5.34 -6.76
N VAL A 34 6.98 -4.78 -5.80
CA VAL A 34 7.09 -3.34 -5.44
C VAL A 34 8.44 -2.97 -4.81
N SER A 35 9.25 -3.95 -4.42
CA SER A 35 10.59 -3.74 -3.88
C SER A 35 11.70 -3.73 -4.94
N ASP A 36 11.39 -4.19 -6.16
CA ASP A 36 12.34 -4.21 -7.25
C ASP A 36 12.38 -2.83 -7.95
N ILE A 37 13.53 -2.19 -7.99
CA ILE A 37 13.68 -0.90 -8.69
C ILE A 37 13.96 -1.17 -10.17
N ILE A 38 13.02 -0.80 -11.02
CA ILE A 38 13.09 -0.98 -12.48
C ILE A 38 13.39 0.38 -13.14
N ASP A 39 14.67 0.68 -13.23
CA ASP A 39 15.15 1.94 -13.78
C ASP A 39 15.39 1.88 -15.30
N ASP A 40 15.89 3.00 -15.85
CA ASP A 40 16.19 3.16 -17.27
C ASP A 40 17.16 2.10 -17.80
N TYR A 41 18.20 1.74 -17.04
CA TYR A 41 19.16 0.71 -17.42
C TYR A 41 18.50 -0.65 -17.66
N ILE A 42 17.66 -1.10 -16.72
CA ILE A 42 16.94 -2.39 -16.85
C ILE A 42 16.05 -2.37 -18.08
N ILE A 43 15.33 -1.26 -18.28
CA ILE A 43 14.37 -1.09 -19.37
C ILE A 43 15.08 -1.05 -20.72
N GLU A 44 16.13 -0.23 -20.86
CA GLU A 44 16.91 -0.14 -22.10
C GLU A 44 17.58 -1.45 -22.46
N LYS A 45 18.16 -2.15 -21.50
CA LYS A 45 18.78 -3.46 -21.73
C LYS A 45 17.72 -4.48 -22.13
N GLY A 46 16.63 -4.57 -21.40
CA GLY A 46 15.54 -5.52 -21.67
C GLY A 46 14.88 -5.32 -23.04
N SER A 47 14.61 -4.07 -23.42
CA SER A 47 13.99 -3.73 -24.71
C SER A 47 14.86 -4.02 -25.94
N LYS A 48 16.18 -4.04 -25.78
CA LYS A 48 17.13 -4.47 -26.83
C LYS A 48 17.12 -5.98 -27.06
N GLY A 49 16.58 -6.75 -26.10
CA GLY A 49 16.37 -8.18 -26.22
C GLY A 49 14.90 -8.53 -26.52
N LYS A 50 14.36 -9.45 -25.73
CA LYS A 50 12.96 -9.92 -25.83
C LYS A 50 11.96 -9.07 -25.05
N GLY A 51 12.41 -8.25 -24.09
CA GLY A 51 11.56 -7.53 -23.14
C GLY A 51 10.54 -6.60 -23.81
N LYS A 52 9.25 -6.87 -23.58
CA LYS A 52 8.11 -6.15 -24.16
C LYS A 52 7.14 -5.62 -23.12
N ILE A 53 7.03 -6.29 -21.97
CA ILE A 53 6.04 -5.96 -20.95
C ILE A 53 6.58 -6.13 -19.54
N ILE A 54 6.26 -5.17 -18.67
CA ILE A 54 6.46 -5.24 -17.23
C ILE A 54 5.09 -5.44 -16.59
N ALA A 55 4.84 -6.63 -16.08
CA ALA A 55 3.62 -7.01 -15.38
C ALA A 55 3.81 -6.80 -13.88
N ASN A 56 3.65 -5.57 -13.40
CA ASN A 56 3.92 -5.21 -12.02
C ASN A 56 2.99 -5.93 -11.03
N PHE A 57 3.55 -6.71 -10.12
CA PHE A 57 2.82 -7.34 -9.02
C PHE A 57 2.61 -6.33 -7.88
N GLY A 58 1.75 -5.35 -8.15
CA GLY A 58 1.42 -4.26 -7.23
C GLY A 58 0.55 -3.20 -7.88
N VAL A 59 -0.01 -2.29 -7.07
CA VAL A 59 -0.83 -1.16 -7.55
C VAL A 59 0.05 0.04 -7.90
N GLY A 60 1.00 0.39 -7.02
CA GLY A 60 1.92 1.49 -7.23
C GLY A 60 2.99 1.16 -8.26
N THR A 61 3.42 2.16 -9.02
CA THR A 61 4.44 2.04 -10.07
C THR A 61 5.62 2.98 -9.85
N ASN A 62 5.78 3.54 -8.65
CA ASN A 62 6.83 4.52 -8.34
C ASN A 62 8.26 3.95 -8.44
N HIS A 63 8.40 2.64 -8.40
CA HIS A 63 9.65 1.90 -8.55
C HIS A 63 9.98 1.55 -10.01
N ILE A 64 9.11 1.93 -10.97
CA ILE A 64 9.28 1.69 -12.40
C ILE A 64 9.43 3.05 -13.11
N ASP A 65 10.46 3.22 -13.90
CA ASP A 65 10.63 4.39 -14.76
C ASP A 65 9.69 4.33 -15.96
N LEU A 66 8.50 4.93 -15.79
CA LEU A 66 7.45 4.93 -16.82
C LEU A 66 7.84 5.72 -18.06
N ASP A 67 8.67 6.77 -17.93
CA ASP A 67 9.13 7.57 -19.06
C ASP A 67 10.12 6.77 -19.93
N SER A 68 11.03 6.05 -19.29
CA SER A 68 11.91 5.11 -19.97
C SER A 68 11.14 3.98 -20.65
N CYS A 69 10.13 3.41 -19.97
CA CYS A 69 9.25 2.40 -20.57
C CYS A 69 8.57 2.91 -21.85
N LYS A 70 8.00 4.12 -21.80
CA LYS A 70 7.37 4.75 -22.97
C LYS A 70 8.35 4.98 -24.10
N LYS A 71 9.55 5.50 -23.81
CA LYS A 71 10.62 5.74 -24.79
C LYS A 71 11.06 4.45 -25.49
N ASN A 72 11.11 3.35 -24.78
CA ASN A 72 11.56 2.06 -25.28
C ASN A 72 10.41 1.13 -25.74
N ASN A 73 9.19 1.63 -25.83
CA ASN A 73 7.98 0.87 -26.21
C ASN A 73 7.73 -0.37 -25.33
N VAL A 74 8.03 -0.29 -24.03
CA VAL A 74 7.75 -1.34 -23.05
C VAL A 74 6.41 -1.05 -22.38
N LEU A 75 5.50 -2.00 -22.44
CA LEU A 75 4.19 -1.90 -21.80
C LEU A 75 4.33 -2.12 -20.28
N VAL A 76 3.55 -1.37 -19.49
CA VAL A 76 3.49 -1.57 -18.03
C VAL A 76 2.05 -1.83 -17.63
N THR A 77 1.83 -2.89 -16.86
CA THR A 77 0.54 -3.21 -16.24
C THR A 77 0.68 -3.27 -14.74
N ASN A 78 -0.42 -3.13 -14.02
CA ASN A 78 -0.48 -3.23 -12.57
C ASN A 78 -1.74 -3.98 -12.13
N THR A 79 -1.91 -4.20 -10.81
CA THR A 79 -3.01 -4.98 -10.24
C THR A 79 -3.92 -4.10 -9.36
N PRO A 80 -4.72 -3.17 -9.94
CA PRO A 80 -5.63 -2.33 -9.17
C PRO A 80 -6.76 -3.15 -8.53
N ASP A 81 -7.31 -2.62 -7.43
CA ASP A 81 -8.48 -3.11 -6.69
C ASP A 81 -8.29 -4.38 -5.86
N VAL A 82 -7.44 -5.31 -6.24
CA VAL A 82 -7.29 -6.63 -5.59
C VAL A 82 -6.85 -6.56 -4.12
N LEU A 83 -6.13 -5.51 -3.72
CA LEU A 83 -5.60 -5.36 -2.35
C LEU A 83 -6.33 -4.29 -1.50
N THR A 84 -7.32 -3.59 -2.07
CA THR A 84 -7.98 -2.46 -1.41
C THR A 84 -8.55 -2.82 -0.04
N ASN A 85 -9.29 -3.92 0.05
CA ASN A 85 -9.91 -4.35 1.31
C ASN A 85 -8.87 -4.82 2.33
N ALA A 86 -7.93 -5.67 1.93
CA ALA A 86 -6.87 -6.16 2.82
C ALA A 86 -6.03 -5.01 3.41
N THR A 87 -5.67 -4.02 2.58
CA THR A 87 -4.94 -2.84 3.04
C THR A 87 -5.78 -1.98 3.99
N ALA A 88 -7.07 -1.82 3.72
CA ALA A 88 -7.96 -1.08 4.59
C ALA A 88 -8.15 -1.78 5.95
N ASP A 89 -8.27 -3.11 5.96
CA ASP A 89 -8.38 -3.91 7.19
C ASP A 89 -7.12 -3.79 8.04
N LEU A 90 -5.94 -3.90 7.41
CA LEU A 90 -4.67 -3.69 8.09
C LEU A 90 -4.54 -2.26 8.65
N THR A 91 -5.03 -1.25 7.93
CA THR A 91 -5.02 0.13 8.39
C THR A 91 -5.85 0.28 9.68
N ILE A 92 -7.07 -0.27 9.72
CA ILE A 92 -7.91 -0.27 10.93
C ILE A 92 -7.22 -1.02 12.08
N LEU A 93 -6.62 -2.18 11.80
CA LEU A 93 -5.85 -2.93 12.79
C LEU A 93 -4.74 -2.07 13.41
N LEU A 94 -3.91 -1.43 12.56
CA LEU A 94 -2.81 -0.57 13.05
C LEU A 94 -3.32 0.62 13.87
N MET A 95 -4.43 1.24 13.48
CA MET A 95 -5.07 2.31 14.25
C MET A 95 -5.52 1.81 15.64
N LEU A 96 -6.12 0.63 15.71
CA LEU A 96 -6.51 0.02 16.99
C LEU A 96 -5.28 -0.35 17.83
N MET A 97 -4.27 -0.94 17.23
CA MET A 97 -3.04 -1.33 17.93
C MET A 97 -2.35 -0.13 18.58
N VAL A 98 -2.24 1.00 17.85
CA VAL A 98 -1.65 2.22 18.38
C VAL A 98 -2.52 2.83 19.49
N SER A 99 -3.82 3.00 19.24
CA SER A 99 -4.74 3.61 20.20
C SER A 99 -4.90 2.78 21.49
N ARG A 100 -4.76 1.48 21.42
CA ARG A 100 -4.89 0.57 22.57
C ARG A 100 -3.55 0.09 23.14
N ARG A 101 -2.44 0.65 22.70
CA ARG A 101 -1.09 0.33 23.21
C ARG A 101 -0.77 -1.17 23.14
N THR A 102 -1.21 -1.84 22.08
CA THR A 102 -1.16 -3.31 21.94
C THR A 102 0.27 -3.84 22.04
N ARG A 103 1.25 -3.17 21.40
CA ARG A 103 2.65 -3.57 21.45
C ARG A 103 3.20 -3.62 22.86
N GLU A 104 2.88 -2.62 23.66
CA GLU A 104 3.34 -2.53 25.05
C GLU A 104 2.72 -3.65 25.89
N GLY A 105 1.41 -3.87 25.77
CA GLY A 105 0.72 -4.95 26.47
C GLY A 105 1.22 -6.34 26.07
N GLU A 106 1.43 -6.57 24.76
CA GLU A 106 2.00 -7.83 24.27
C GLU A 106 3.43 -8.07 24.81
N SER A 107 4.27 -7.03 24.77
CA SER A 107 5.64 -7.12 25.30
C SER A 107 5.67 -7.47 26.78
N GLU A 108 4.80 -6.84 27.56
CA GLU A 108 4.72 -7.10 29.01
C GLU A 108 4.21 -8.52 29.30
N LEU A 109 3.19 -8.97 28.56
CA LEU A 109 2.66 -10.33 28.70
C LEU A 109 3.73 -11.38 28.36
N ARG A 110 4.42 -11.21 27.20
CA ARG A 110 5.44 -12.17 26.75
C ARG A 110 6.68 -12.20 27.64
N SER A 111 7.04 -11.10 28.28
CA SER A 111 8.16 -11.04 29.23
C SER A 111 7.80 -11.54 30.63
N GLY A 112 6.55 -11.92 30.89
CA GLY A 112 6.09 -12.37 32.20
C GLY A 112 5.98 -11.25 33.25
N LEU A 113 6.02 -9.99 32.82
CA LEU A 113 5.94 -8.83 33.73
C LEU A 113 4.48 -8.46 34.07
N TRP A 114 3.52 -8.97 33.32
CA TRP A 114 2.11 -8.70 33.59
C TRP A 114 1.66 -9.34 34.91
N LYS A 115 1.19 -8.48 35.82
CA LYS A 115 0.78 -8.88 37.19
C LYS A 115 -0.75 -8.92 37.39
N GLY A 116 -1.50 -8.84 36.30
CA GLY A 116 -2.96 -8.79 36.35
C GLY A 116 -3.50 -7.42 35.96
N TRP A 117 -4.82 -7.32 35.96
CA TRP A 117 -5.52 -6.09 35.60
C TRP A 117 -5.35 -4.99 36.66
N SER A 118 -5.19 -3.76 36.20
CA SER A 118 -5.22 -2.55 37.03
C SER A 118 -5.95 -1.43 36.26
N PRO A 119 -6.75 -0.58 36.95
CA PRO A 119 -7.59 0.42 36.28
C PRO A 119 -6.81 1.52 35.54
N THR A 120 -5.55 1.75 35.90
CA THR A 120 -4.68 2.79 35.28
C THR A 120 -3.60 2.18 34.40
N HIS A 121 -3.53 0.85 34.30
CA HIS A 121 -2.48 0.17 33.56
C HIS A 121 -2.77 0.18 32.06
N LEU A 122 -1.77 0.58 31.27
CA LEU A 122 -1.82 0.65 29.79
C LEU A 122 -3.09 1.34 29.25
N MET A 123 -3.52 2.42 29.91
CA MET A 123 -4.67 3.20 29.42
C MET A 123 -4.38 3.68 27.99
N GLY A 124 -5.26 3.31 27.09
CA GLY A 124 -5.25 3.76 25.71
C GLY A 124 -6.37 4.75 25.41
N SER A 125 -6.52 5.10 24.15
CA SER A 125 -7.61 5.94 23.63
C SER A 125 -8.67 5.11 22.93
N GLN A 126 -9.93 5.48 23.10
CA GLN A 126 -11.03 4.92 22.34
C GLN A 126 -11.07 5.55 20.95
N MET A 127 -11.31 4.75 19.91
CA MET A 127 -11.48 5.24 18.54
C MET A 127 -12.89 5.74 18.24
N SER A 128 -13.90 5.10 18.85
CA SER A 128 -15.31 5.44 18.60
C SER A 128 -15.60 6.91 18.89
N ASP A 129 -16.44 7.51 18.05
CA ASP A 129 -16.91 8.90 18.12
C ASP A 129 -15.83 9.97 17.92
N LYS A 130 -14.62 9.56 17.55
CA LYS A 130 -13.52 10.48 17.24
C LYS A 130 -13.56 10.97 15.79
N VAL A 131 -12.72 11.93 15.48
CA VAL A 131 -12.51 12.43 14.12
C VAL A 131 -11.35 11.64 13.49
N LEU A 132 -11.56 11.14 12.28
CA LEU A 132 -10.51 10.54 11.46
C LEU A 132 -10.14 11.48 10.33
N GLY A 133 -8.90 11.96 10.33
CA GLY A 133 -8.28 12.69 9.23
C GLY A 133 -7.64 11.73 8.23
N ILE A 134 -7.96 11.86 6.94
CA ILE A 134 -7.42 11.00 5.88
C ILE A 134 -6.69 11.84 4.85
N ILE A 135 -5.42 11.52 4.61
CA ILE A 135 -4.63 12.09 3.51
C ILE A 135 -4.73 11.14 2.32
N GLY A 136 -5.47 11.56 1.28
CA GLY A 136 -5.73 10.74 0.10
C GLY A 136 -7.01 9.91 0.18
N MET A 137 -8.07 10.40 -0.46
CA MET A 137 -9.39 9.74 -0.54
C MET A 137 -9.53 8.90 -1.82
N GLY A 138 -8.49 8.11 -2.13
CA GLY A 138 -8.49 7.11 -3.19
C GLY A 138 -9.28 5.85 -2.79
N ARG A 139 -9.08 4.73 -3.51
CA ARG A 139 -9.78 3.46 -3.24
C ARG A 139 -9.59 2.99 -1.80
N ILE A 140 -8.34 2.94 -1.33
CA ILE A 140 -8.01 2.50 0.04
C ILE A 140 -8.53 3.51 1.07
N GLY A 141 -8.31 4.82 0.87
CA GLY A 141 -8.82 5.85 1.78
C GLY A 141 -10.34 5.79 1.96
N GLN A 142 -11.09 5.58 0.88
CA GLN A 142 -12.55 5.39 0.93
C GLN A 142 -12.94 4.11 1.69
N ALA A 143 -12.21 3.01 1.49
CA ALA A 143 -12.46 1.75 2.19
C ALA A 143 -12.19 1.86 3.70
N VAL A 144 -11.12 2.54 4.10
CA VAL A 144 -10.80 2.86 5.52
C VAL A 144 -11.88 3.78 6.10
N ALA A 145 -12.21 4.87 5.40
CA ALA A 145 -13.22 5.83 5.86
C ALA A 145 -14.58 5.16 6.12
N ARG A 146 -15.01 4.28 5.21
CA ARG A 146 -16.27 3.53 5.36
C ARG A 146 -16.27 2.64 6.61
N ARG A 147 -15.17 1.92 6.88
CA ARG A 147 -15.01 1.08 8.07
C ARG A 147 -15.03 1.90 9.35
N ALA A 148 -14.29 3.00 9.37
CA ALA A 148 -14.23 3.90 10.51
C ALA A 148 -15.58 4.58 10.79
N TYR A 149 -16.27 5.02 9.75
CA TYR A 149 -17.60 5.62 9.87
C TYR A 149 -18.65 4.63 10.37
N LEU A 150 -18.76 3.46 9.74
CA LEU A 150 -19.80 2.48 10.06
C LEU A 150 -19.49 1.67 11.32
N GLY A 151 -18.22 1.31 11.56
CA GLY A 151 -17.83 0.44 12.67
C GLY A 151 -17.52 1.17 13.97
N PHE A 152 -17.05 2.43 13.87
CA PHE A 152 -16.60 3.20 15.03
C PHE A 152 -17.31 4.54 15.18
N ASN A 153 -18.35 4.82 14.37
CA ASN A 153 -19.08 6.09 14.37
C ASN A 153 -18.15 7.32 14.28
N MET A 154 -17.03 7.18 13.56
CA MET A 154 -16.06 8.28 13.45
C MET A 154 -16.54 9.35 12.46
N LYS A 155 -16.28 10.61 12.76
CA LYS A 155 -16.44 11.70 11.79
C LYS A 155 -15.27 11.67 10.83
N ILE A 156 -15.54 11.76 9.52
CA ILE A 156 -14.49 11.68 8.50
C ILE A 156 -14.20 13.07 7.93
N ILE A 157 -12.97 13.51 8.06
CA ILE A 157 -12.41 14.67 7.34
C ILE A 157 -11.26 14.18 6.45
N PHE A 158 -11.06 14.80 5.29
CA PHE A 158 -9.99 14.34 4.41
C PHE A 158 -9.42 15.47 3.56
N PHE A 159 -8.14 15.34 3.24
CA PHE A 159 -7.47 16.11 2.21
C PHE A 159 -7.19 15.25 0.99
N ASN A 160 -7.42 15.79 -0.21
CA ASN A 160 -7.07 15.15 -1.47
C ASN A 160 -6.63 16.21 -2.47
N ARG A 161 -5.65 15.89 -3.33
CA ARG A 161 -5.11 16.83 -4.33
C ARG A 161 -6.17 17.35 -5.29
N SER A 162 -7.12 16.52 -5.66
CA SER A 162 -8.27 16.90 -6.49
C SER A 162 -9.56 16.88 -5.68
N LYS A 163 -10.53 17.69 -6.09
CA LYS A 163 -11.87 17.68 -5.49
C LYS A 163 -12.57 16.36 -5.78
N ILE A 164 -13.16 15.76 -4.76
CA ILE A 164 -13.98 14.55 -4.90
C ILE A 164 -15.42 14.98 -5.12
N SER A 165 -15.92 14.86 -6.35
CA SER A 165 -17.30 15.19 -6.71
C SER A 165 -18.27 14.01 -6.52
N LYS A 166 -17.76 12.79 -6.47
CA LYS A 166 -18.57 11.58 -6.31
C LYS A 166 -19.07 11.45 -4.85
N LYS A 167 -20.35 11.12 -4.70
CA LYS A 167 -20.93 10.80 -3.39
C LYS A 167 -20.28 9.55 -2.80
N LEU A 168 -19.70 9.66 -1.59
CA LEU A 168 -18.90 8.58 -0.97
C LEU A 168 -19.73 7.53 -0.24
N GLY A 169 -21.05 7.78 -0.03
CA GLY A 169 -21.94 6.84 0.69
C GLY A 169 -21.77 6.86 2.22
N PHE A 170 -21.02 7.83 2.75
CA PHE A 170 -20.90 8.14 4.18
C PHE A 170 -20.68 9.65 4.35
N GLN A 171 -20.97 10.17 5.55
CA GLN A 171 -20.79 11.60 5.83
C GLN A 171 -19.29 11.91 5.96
N SER A 172 -18.82 12.89 5.20
CA SER A 172 -17.42 13.31 5.22
C SER A 172 -17.27 14.77 4.77
N LYS A 173 -16.17 15.41 5.19
CA LYS A 173 -15.81 16.78 4.79
C LYS A 173 -14.45 16.78 4.13
N GLN A 174 -14.36 17.30 2.91
CA GLN A 174 -13.07 17.59 2.28
C GLN A 174 -12.57 18.95 2.76
N VAL A 175 -11.30 19.00 3.17
CA VAL A 175 -10.58 20.21 3.54
C VAL A 175 -9.63 20.65 2.43
N ASN A 176 -9.19 21.91 2.46
CA ASN A 176 -8.43 22.52 1.36
C ASN A 176 -6.91 22.41 1.55
N SER A 177 -6.45 22.07 2.74
CA SER A 177 -5.02 21.94 3.04
C SER A 177 -4.75 20.86 4.08
N LEU A 178 -3.49 20.40 4.13
CA LEU A 178 -3.01 19.51 5.20
C LEU A 178 -3.05 20.20 6.56
N LYS A 179 -2.82 21.53 6.60
CA LYS A 179 -2.91 22.31 7.84
C LYS A 179 -4.33 22.26 8.41
N GLU A 180 -5.36 22.55 7.58
CA GLU A 180 -6.76 22.47 8.00
C GLU A 180 -7.16 21.03 8.44
N LEU A 181 -6.51 20.00 7.89
CA LEU A 181 -6.77 18.61 8.29
C LEU A 181 -6.24 18.32 9.71
N CYS A 182 -5.17 18.97 10.13
CA CYS A 182 -4.49 18.73 11.40
C CYS A 182 -4.95 19.66 12.54
N GLU A 183 -5.70 20.69 12.24
CA GLU A 183 -6.35 21.61 13.20
C GLU A 183 -7.73 21.06 13.66
#